data_38cce291eb3f4480b405815a8ce15e93
#
_entry.id   38cce291eb3f4480b405815a8ce15e93
#
_cell.length_a   1.000
_cell.length_b   1.000
_cell.length_c   1.000
_cell.angle_alpha   90.00
_cell.angle_beta   90.00
_cell.angle_gamma   90.00
#
_symmetry.space_group_name_H-M   'P 1'
#
loop_
_entity.id
_entity.type
_entity.pdbx_description
1 polymer ?
#
loop_
_entity_poly.entity_id
_entity_poly.type
_entity_poly.pdbx_seq_one_letter_code
_entity_poly.pdbx_strand_id
1 'polypeptide(L)'
;MSKQGLIGAAVAVVIGLFVLGASPLFVVDVTQNAFVVQLGAPVKNITEPGLYVKIPFIQEVTYFDKRLLDYDSDPQDVITQDKKTLLLDNFAKWRITDPLKVYQNFQSQRGALQRLHYIIYSELRVELGRHDLLEIVATGRADLMTIVTQRANEKASAYGIAILDVRIKRADLPEQNEKAVFARMQAERERQAKQYRAEVAEEAQKIRSEA
;
A
#
# COMPACT_ATOMS: atom_id res chain seq x y z
N MET A 1 67.66 -7.09 5.82
CA MET A 1 66.37 -6.55 5.30
C MET A 1 66.53 -5.05 5.19
N SER A 2 66.36 -4.49 4.00
CA SER A 2 66.49 -3.05 3.79
C SER A 2 65.36 -2.31 4.52
N LYS A 3 65.66 -1.12 5.09
CA LYS A 3 64.66 -0.28 5.78
C LYS A 3 63.39 -0.05 4.93
N GLN A 4 63.54 -0.04 3.61
CA GLN A 4 62.45 0.08 2.65
C GLN A 4 61.53 -1.17 2.62
N GLY A 5 62.08 -2.39 2.81
CA GLY A 5 61.25 -3.61 2.90
C GLY A 5 60.45 -3.68 4.19
N LEU A 6 60.96 -3.15 5.29
CA LEU A 6 60.25 -3.10 6.57
C LEU A 6 59.08 -2.10 6.53
N ILE A 7 59.29 -0.96 5.89
CA ILE A 7 58.25 0.05 5.69
C ILE A 7 57.12 -0.50 4.77
N GLY A 8 57.49 -1.18 3.67
CA GLY A 8 56.52 -1.82 2.77
C GLY A 8 55.69 -2.88 3.47
N ALA A 9 56.30 -3.72 4.31
CA ALA A 9 55.60 -4.72 5.10
C ALA A 9 54.64 -4.08 6.13
N ALA A 10 55.09 -3.02 6.82
CA ALA A 10 54.22 -2.30 7.77
C ALA A 10 53.00 -1.66 7.09
N VAL A 11 53.19 -1.04 5.94
CA VAL A 11 52.10 -0.46 5.14
C VAL A 11 51.12 -1.55 4.67
N ALA A 12 51.62 -2.70 4.22
CA ALA A 12 50.76 -3.82 3.81
C ALA A 12 49.92 -4.38 4.97
N VAL A 13 50.49 -4.48 6.17
CA VAL A 13 49.79 -4.89 7.41
C VAL A 13 48.73 -3.88 7.81
N VAL A 14 49.02 -2.58 7.74
CA VAL A 14 48.04 -1.52 8.05
C VAL A 14 46.86 -1.53 7.06
N ILE A 15 47.16 -1.70 5.77
CA ILE A 15 46.08 -1.83 4.73
C ILE A 15 45.28 -3.11 4.99
N GLY A 16 45.92 -4.23 5.30
CA GLY A 16 45.24 -5.49 5.64
C GLY A 16 44.32 -5.35 6.85
N LEU A 17 44.79 -4.73 7.93
CA LEU A 17 43.98 -4.43 9.13
C LEU A 17 42.85 -3.45 8.84
N PHE A 18 43.07 -2.46 8.00
CA PHE A 18 42.05 -1.50 7.59
C PHE A 18 40.94 -2.16 6.75
N VAL A 19 41.30 -3.05 5.84
CA VAL A 19 40.34 -3.84 5.04
C VAL A 19 39.54 -4.81 5.91
N LEU A 20 40.19 -5.45 6.89
CA LEU A 20 39.52 -6.35 7.86
C LEU A 20 38.63 -5.56 8.83
N GLY A 21 39.05 -4.36 9.26
CA GLY A 21 38.24 -3.49 10.13
C GLY A 21 37.03 -2.87 9.45
N ALA A 22 36.99 -2.80 8.11
CA ALA A 22 35.87 -2.26 7.33
C ALA A 22 34.68 -3.19 7.24
N SER A 23 34.63 -4.29 7.99
CA SER A 23 33.50 -5.24 8.06
C SER A 23 33.06 -5.77 6.69
N PRO A 24 33.86 -6.59 6.02
CA PRO A 24 33.52 -7.16 4.71
C PRO A 24 32.38 -8.19 4.80
N LEU A 25 32.07 -8.67 6.00
CA LEU A 25 31.04 -9.67 6.24
C LEU A 25 29.68 -9.02 6.51
N PHE A 26 28.62 -9.61 5.96
CA PHE A 26 27.25 -9.24 6.27
C PHE A 26 26.37 -10.48 6.35
N VAL A 27 25.31 -10.40 7.14
CA VAL A 27 24.35 -11.50 7.35
C VAL A 27 23.04 -11.15 6.66
N VAL A 28 22.47 -12.12 5.95
CA VAL A 28 21.11 -12.05 5.38
C VAL A 28 20.21 -12.94 6.22
N ASP A 29 19.18 -12.34 6.80
CA ASP A 29 18.18 -13.03 7.61
C ASP A 29 17.14 -13.75 6.71
N VAL A 30 16.45 -14.76 7.26
CA VAL A 30 15.36 -15.48 6.58
C VAL A 30 14.22 -14.55 6.16
N THR A 31 14.02 -13.47 6.89
CA THR A 31 12.97 -12.48 6.69
C THR A 31 13.30 -11.42 5.65
N GLN A 32 14.53 -11.41 5.12
CA GLN A 32 15.05 -10.35 4.27
C GLN A 32 15.65 -10.90 2.98
N ASN A 33 15.56 -10.10 1.92
CA ASN A 33 16.38 -10.23 0.73
C ASN A 33 17.46 -9.14 0.76
N ALA A 34 18.66 -9.45 0.32
CA ALA A 34 19.75 -8.49 0.26
C ALA A 34 20.22 -8.27 -1.19
N PHE A 35 20.47 -7.00 -1.53
CA PHE A 35 21.11 -6.62 -2.77
C PHE A 35 22.48 -6.04 -2.48
N VAL A 36 23.48 -6.54 -3.20
CA VAL A 36 24.77 -5.92 -3.24
C VAL A 36 24.80 -4.96 -4.43
N VAL A 37 24.94 -3.70 -4.11
CA VAL A 37 25.01 -2.59 -5.07
C VAL A 37 26.45 -2.13 -5.18
N GLN A 38 26.95 -1.99 -6.39
CA GLN A 38 28.29 -1.50 -6.68
C GLN A 38 28.19 -0.24 -7.53
N LEU A 39 28.65 0.89 -7.00
CA LEU A 39 28.60 2.19 -7.68
C LEU A 39 27.19 2.53 -8.23
N GLY A 40 26.13 2.20 -7.48
CA GLY A 40 24.76 2.46 -7.86
C GLY A 40 24.09 1.36 -8.72
N ALA A 41 24.85 0.39 -9.22
CA ALA A 41 24.31 -0.72 -10.00
C ALA A 41 24.13 -1.99 -9.14
N PRO A 42 23.00 -2.70 -9.20
CA PRO A 42 22.80 -3.97 -8.52
C PRO A 42 23.67 -5.06 -9.19
N VAL A 43 24.59 -5.65 -8.43
CA VAL A 43 25.52 -6.67 -8.94
C VAL A 43 25.12 -8.08 -8.51
N LYS A 44 24.57 -8.22 -7.29
CA LYS A 44 24.21 -9.51 -6.72
C LYS A 44 22.89 -9.43 -5.96
N ASN A 45 21.97 -10.35 -6.28
CA ASN A 45 20.75 -10.58 -5.51
C ASN A 45 20.94 -11.80 -4.62
N ILE A 46 20.67 -11.66 -3.33
CA ILE A 46 20.81 -12.70 -2.32
C ILE A 46 19.45 -12.91 -1.65
N THR A 47 18.83 -14.05 -1.95
CA THR A 47 17.51 -14.44 -1.43
C THR A 47 17.59 -15.52 -0.36
N GLU A 48 18.74 -16.18 -0.23
CA GLU A 48 18.97 -17.22 0.77
C GLU A 48 19.61 -16.62 2.03
N PRO A 49 19.15 -17.05 3.22
CA PRO A 49 19.76 -16.61 4.46
C PRO A 49 21.17 -17.18 4.61
N GLY A 50 22.07 -16.40 5.18
CA GLY A 50 23.44 -16.82 5.38
C GLY A 50 24.41 -15.69 5.62
N LEU A 51 25.70 -16.06 5.72
CA LEU A 51 26.81 -15.14 5.85
C LEU A 51 27.45 -14.92 4.48
N TYR A 52 27.60 -13.67 4.11
CA TYR A 52 28.13 -13.25 2.81
C TYR A 52 29.25 -12.23 2.96
N VAL A 53 30.00 -12.05 1.86
CA VAL A 53 31.12 -11.13 1.81
C VAL A 53 30.82 -10.03 0.80
N LYS A 54 31.13 -8.79 1.14
CA LYS A 54 31.11 -7.62 0.25
C LYS A 54 32.50 -6.98 0.17
N ILE A 55 32.76 -6.26 -0.91
CA ILE A 55 33.98 -5.43 -1.03
C ILE A 55 33.72 -4.12 -0.30
N PRO A 56 34.46 -3.84 0.81
CA PRO A 56 34.30 -2.59 1.55
C PRO A 56 34.54 -1.38 0.63
N PHE A 57 33.88 -0.26 0.92
CA PHE A 57 33.95 1.03 0.23
C PHE A 57 33.41 1.07 -1.21
N ILE A 58 33.33 -0.07 -1.91
CA ILE A 58 32.87 -0.15 -3.29
C ILE A 58 31.46 -0.72 -3.36
N GLN A 59 31.12 -1.66 -2.46
CA GLN A 59 29.86 -2.35 -2.41
C GLN A 59 29.05 -1.97 -1.18
N GLU A 60 27.80 -1.61 -1.42
CA GLU A 60 26.80 -1.34 -0.41
C GLU A 60 25.75 -2.47 -0.42
N VAL A 61 25.21 -2.81 0.75
CA VAL A 61 24.17 -3.83 0.89
C VAL A 61 22.87 -3.16 1.25
N THR A 62 21.84 -3.35 0.41
CA THR A 62 20.49 -2.87 0.67
C THR A 62 19.59 -4.05 1.01
N TYR A 63 18.85 -3.96 2.10
CA TYR A 63 17.95 -5.00 2.56
C TYR A 63 16.49 -4.64 2.26
N PHE A 64 15.73 -5.65 1.82
CA PHE A 64 14.29 -5.55 1.62
C PHE A 64 13.58 -6.63 2.43
N ASP A 65 12.53 -6.25 3.14
CA ASP A 65 11.71 -7.19 3.90
C ASP A 65 10.92 -8.10 2.93
N LYS A 66 10.96 -9.41 3.20
CA LYS A 66 10.31 -10.48 2.43
C LYS A 66 8.93 -10.83 2.98
N ARG A 67 8.65 -10.41 4.22
CA ARG A 67 7.40 -10.69 4.92
C ARG A 67 6.23 -9.91 4.32
N LEU A 68 5.05 -10.29 4.77
CA LEU A 68 3.85 -9.51 4.56
C LEU A 68 3.92 -8.22 5.40
N LEU A 69 3.79 -7.10 4.74
CA LEU A 69 3.89 -5.77 5.32
C LEU A 69 2.52 -5.11 5.40
N ASP A 70 2.36 -4.28 6.40
CA ASP A 70 1.19 -3.43 6.56
C ASP A 70 1.43 -2.06 5.92
N TYR A 71 0.41 -1.60 5.22
CA TYR A 71 0.27 -0.24 4.79
C TYR A 71 -0.93 0.37 5.50
N ASP A 72 -0.74 1.51 6.11
CA ASP A 72 -1.77 2.29 6.79
C ASP A 72 -1.74 3.72 6.24
N SER A 73 -2.89 4.24 5.81
CA SER A 73 -2.98 5.58 5.25
C SER A 73 -3.53 6.57 6.27
N ASP A 74 -3.11 7.81 6.15
CA ASP A 74 -3.83 8.90 6.79
C ASP A 74 -5.19 9.08 6.12
N PRO A 75 -6.23 9.51 6.88
CA PRO A 75 -7.55 9.80 6.32
C PRO A 75 -7.49 10.82 5.20
N GLN A 76 -8.17 10.56 4.08
CA GLN A 76 -8.21 11.43 2.91
C GLN A 76 -9.62 11.58 2.37
N ASP A 77 -9.89 12.74 1.76
CA ASP A 77 -11.18 13.06 1.16
C ASP A 77 -11.37 12.37 -0.20
N VAL A 78 -12.47 11.64 -0.34
CA VAL A 78 -12.92 11.04 -1.60
C VAL A 78 -14.34 11.50 -1.90
N ILE A 79 -14.59 11.84 -3.16
CA ILE A 79 -15.90 12.29 -3.64
C ILE A 79 -16.63 11.11 -4.29
N THR A 80 -17.83 10.81 -3.84
CA THR A 80 -18.73 9.78 -4.36
C THR A 80 -19.46 10.24 -5.61
N GLN A 81 -20.19 9.32 -6.30
CA GLN A 81 -20.97 9.63 -7.49
C GLN A 81 -22.06 10.68 -7.21
N ASP A 82 -22.71 10.59 -6.06
CA ASP A 82 -23.72 11.54 -5.59
C ASP A 82 -23.13 12.84 -5.00
N LYS A 83 -21.85 13.12 -5.32
CA LYS A 83 -21.11 14.36 -4.97
C LYS A 83 -21.00 14.63 -3.46
N LYS A 84 -20.98 13.58 -2.67
CA LYS A 84 -20.72 13.66 -1.23
C LYS A 84 -19.24 13.42 -0.95
N THR A 85 -18.66 14.21 -0.07
CA THR A 85 -17.29 14.01 0.38
C THR A 85 -17.29 13.02 1.54
N LEU A 86 -16.44 11.99 1.42
CA LEU A 86 -16.15 11.02 2.47
C LEU A 86 -14.71 11.18 2.94
N LEU A 87 -14.51 11.24 4.24
CA LEU A 87 -13.20 11.09 4.86
C LEU A 87 -12.89 9.59 4.96
N LEU A 88 -11.96 9.12 4.14
CA LEU A 88 -11.66 7.72 3.98
C LEU A 88 -10.32 7.37 4.61
N ASP A 89 -10.33 6.40 5.52
CA ASP A 89 -9.16 5.75 6.10
C ASP A 89 -9.07 4.30 5.60
N ASN A 90 -7.90 3.89 5.11
CA ASN A 90 -7.70 2.56 4.54
C ASN A 90 -6.39 1.92 5.00
N PHE A 91 -6.36 0.59 4.98
CA PHE A 91 -5.15 -0.18 5.16
C PHE A 91 -5.01 -1.23 4.05
N ALA A 92 -3.80 -1.67 3.80
CA ALA A 92 -3.54 -2.75 2.87
C ALA A 92 -2.45 -3.69 3.37
N LYS A 93 -2.54 -4.94 2.92
CA LYS A 93 -1.49 -5.95 3.09
C LYS A 93 -0.75 -6.10 1.78
N TRP A 94 0.56 -5.96 1.84
CA TRP A 94 1.41 -6.01 0.65
C TRP A 94 2.74 -6.70 0.92
N ARG A 95 3.42 -7.12 -0.11
CA ARG A 95 4.78 -7.68 -0.02
C ARG A 95 5.59 -7.35 -1.26
N ILE A 96 6.90 -7.40 -1.13
CA ILE A 96 7.85 -7.29 -2.22
C ILE A 96 8.02 -8.66 -2.86
N THR A 97 7.66 -8.78 -4.14
CA THR A 97 7.80 -10.01 -4.93
C THR A 97 9.07 -10.02 -5.78
N ASP A 98 9.46 -8.85 -6.29
CA ASP A 98 10.67 -8.66 -7.08
C ASP A 98 11.46 -7.46 -6.51
N PRO A 99 12.38 -7.73 -5.56
CA PRO A 99 13.18 -6.67 -4.93
C PRO A 99 14.06 -5.90 -5.94
N LEU A 100 14.48 -6.54 -7.05
CA LEU A 100 15.26 -5.88 -8.08
C LEU A 100 14.48 -4.76 -8.76
N LYS A 101 13.23 -5.03 -9.14
CA LYS A 101 12.34 -4.00 -9.70
C LYS A 101 12.05 -2.88 -8.71
N VAL A 102 11.86 -3.22 -7.43
CA VAL A 102 11.66 -2.22 -6.37
C VAL A 102 12.90 -1.33 -6.23
N TYR A 103 14.09 -1.91 -6.23
CA TYR A 103 15.33 -1.14 -6.16
C TYR A 103 15.53 -0.23 -7.38
N GLN A 104 15.30 -0.75 -8.60
CA GLN A 104 15.46 0.02 -9.83
C GLN A 104 14.50 1.22 -9.92
N ASN A 105 13.28 1.10 -9.40
CA ASN A 105 12.27 2.15 -9.48
C ASN A 105 12.29 3.10 -8.28
N PHE A 106 12.61 2.61 -7.08
CA PHE A 106 12.40 3.35 -5.83
C PHE A 106 13.64 3.42 -4.93
N GLN A 107 14.66 2.60 -5.20
CA GLN A 107 15.91 2.49 -4.44
C GLN A 107 15.75 2.08 -2.96
N SER A 108 14.54 2.17 -2.41
CA SER A 108 14.26 1.86 -1.00
C SER A 108 12.83 1.35 -0.80
N GLN A 109 12.61 0.62 0.28
CA GLN A 109 11.28 0.19 0.71
C GLN A 109 10.35 1.37 1.02
N ARG A 110 10.89 2.48 1.55
CA ARG A 110 10.11 3.71 1.81
C ARG A 110 9.59 4.33 0.51
N GLY A 111 10.41 4.37 -0.54
CA GLY A 111 9.98 4.85 -1.86
C GLY A 111 8.89 3.96 -2.46
N ALA A 112 9.02 2.64 -2.29
CA ALA A 112 7.98 1.69 -2.69
C ALA A 112 6.65 1.94 -1.94
N LEU A 113 6.71 2.21 -0.63
CA LEU A 113 5.54 2.53 0.18
C LEU A 113 4.83 3.80 -0.29
N GLN A 114 5.57 4.85 -0.64
CA GLN A 114 4.99 6.07 -1.20
C GLN A 114 4.28 5.82 -2.52
N ARG A 115 4.89 5.01 -3.40
CA ARG A 115 4.25 4.66 -4.68
C ARG A 115 2.99 3.82 -4.46
N LEU A 116 3.02 2.89 -3.51
CA LEU A 116 1.89 2.07 -3.10
C LEU A 116 0.71 2.95 -2.66
N HIS A 117 0.97 3.96 -1.83
CA HIS A 117 -0.01 4.95 -1.41
C HIS A 117 -0.75 5.57 -2.60
N TYR A 118 -0.01 6.08 -3.60
CA TYR A 118 -0.62 6.68 -4.79
C TYR A 118 -1.44 5.70 -5.62
N ILE A 119 -0.97 4.45 -5.76
CA ILE A 119 -1.69 3.42 -6.51
C ILE A 119 -3.02 3.09 -5.80
N ILE A 120 -2.98 2.76 -4.52
CA ILE A 120 -4.18 2.39 -3.74
C ILE A 120 -5.18 3.55 -3.72
N TYR A 121 -4.71 4.76 -3.40
CA TYR A 121 -5.59 5.92 -3.31
C TYR A 121 -6.22 6.30 -4.65
N SER A 122 -5.46 6.18 -5.75
CA SER A 122 -5.99 6.41 -7.10
C SER A 122 -7.11 5.41 -7.44
N GLU A 123 -6.94 4.12 -7.14
CA GLU A 123 -7.95 3.11 -7.43
C GLU A 123 -9.18 3.26 -6.53
N LEU A 124 -8.98 3.57 -5.25
CA LEU A 124 -10.08 3.89 -4.33
C LEU A 124 -10.91 5.06 -4.85
N ARG A 125 -10.25 6.16 -5.24
CA ARG A 125 -10.94 7.35 -5.77
C ARG A 125 -11.73 7.03 -7.04
N VAL A 126 -11.15 6.27 -7.96
CA VAL A 126 -11.82 5.90 -9.21
C VAL A 126 -13.03 5.01 -8.96
N GLU A 127 -12.90 4.02 -8.08
CA GLU A 127 -13.97 3.08 -7.83
C GLU A 127 -15.10 3.68 -6.99
N LEU A 128 -14.75 4.36 -5.88
CA LEU A 128 -15.74 5.00 -5.02
C LEU A 128 -16.47 6.17 -5.72
N GLY A 129 -15.82 6.84 -6.66
CA GLY A 129 -16.43 7.90 -7.47
C GLY A 129 -17.51 7.40 -8.45
N ARG A 130 -17.66 6.07 -8.62
CA ARG A 130 -18.69 5.44 -9.45
C ARG A 130 -19.91 4.95 -8.68
N HIS A 131 -19.84 5.03 -7.36
CA HIS A 131 -20.87 4.49 -6.46
C HIS A 131 -21.41 5.57 -5.55
N ASP A 132 -22.67 5.43 -5.18
CA ASP A 132 -23.33 6.31 -4.23
C ASP A 132 -22.90 6.00 -2.79
N LEU A 133 -22.95 7.02 -1.92
CA LEU A 133 -22.57 6.88 -0.52
C LEU A 133 -23.26 5.68 0.16
N LEU A 134 -24.55 5.48 -0.10
CA LEU A 134 -25.33 4.43 0.55
C LEU A 134 -24.83 3.03 0.15
N GLU A 135 -24.45 2.85 -1.10
CA GLU A 135 -23.91 1.58 -1.61
C GLU A 135 -22.55 1.26 -0.98
N ILE A 136 -21.68 2.26 -0.85
CA ILE A 136 -20.35 2.13 -0.22
C ILE A 136 -20.47 1.72 1.25
N VAL A 137 -21.45 2.28 1.98
CA VAL A 137 -21.58 2.07 3.42
C VAL A 137 -22.37 0.81 3.76
N ALA A 138 -23.42 0.48 2.96
CA ALA A 138 -24.40 -0.55 3.34
C ALA A 138 -24.15 -1.93 2.72
N THR A 139 -24.01 -2.03 1.39
CA THR A 139 -24.14 -3.34 0.69
C THR A 139 -22.96 -3.73 -0.18
N GLY A 140 -22.26 -2.77 -0.79
CA GLY A 140 -21.25 -3.03 -1.83
C GLY A 140 -19.81 -3.09 -1.36
N ARG A 141 -19.54 -2.86 -0.08
CA ARG A 141 -18.16 -2.63 0.43
C ARG A 141 -17.19 -3.79 0.15
N ALA A 142 -17.62 -5.03 0.28
CA ALA A 142 -16.75 -6.18 0.09
C ALA A 142 -16.36 -6.36 -1.39
N ASP A 143 -17.32 -6.23 -2.29
CA ASP A 143 -17.08 -6.37 -3.74
C ASP A 143 -16.22 -5.22 -4.26
N LEU A 144 -16.51 -3.99 -3.83
CA LEU A 144 -15.70 -2.82 -4.15
C LEU A 144 -14.25 -2.99 -3.74
N MET A 145 -13.99 -3.50 -2.54
CA MET A 145 -12.62 -3.73 -2.06
C MET A 145 -11.92 -4.83 -2.85
N THR A 146 -12.63 -5.83 -3.31
CA THR A 146 -12.07 -6.88 -4.18
C THR A 146 -11.62 -6.30 -5.52
N ILE A 147 -12.45 -5.46 -6.15
CA ILE A 147 -12.13 -4.77 -7.41
C ILE A 147 -10.92 -3.84 -7.23
N VAL A 148 -10.92 -3.03 -6.16
CA VAL A 148 -9.81 -2.13 -5.84
C VAL A 148 -8.52 -2.90 -5.61
N THR A 149 -8.56 -3.99 -4.84
CA THR A 149 -7.40 -4.84 -4.58
C THR A 149 -6.82 -5.41 -5.87
N GLN A 150 -7.69 -5.95 -6.75
CA GLN A 150 -7.25 -6.50 -8.02
C GLN A 150 -6.58 -5.44 -8.91
N ARG A 151 -7.22 -4.30 -9.12
CA ARG A 151 -6.68 -3.22 -9.96
C ARG A 151 -5.40 -2.60 -9.38
N ALA A 152 -5.38 -2.41 -8.07
CA ALA A 152 -4.18 -1.91 -7.40
C ALA A 152 -3.03 -2.91 -7.53
N ASN A 153 -3.29 -4.23 -7.37
CA ASN A 153 -2.30 -5.28 -7.55
C ASN A 153 -1.78 -5.36 -8.99
N GLU A 154 -2.64 -5.24 -10.00
CA GLU A 154 -2.24 -5.20 -11.41
C GLU A 154 -1.24 -4.07 -11.68
N LYS A 155 -1.51 -2.87 -11.16
CA LYS A 155 -0.61 -1.72 -11.31
C LYS A 155 0.67 -1.85 -10.48
N ALA A 156 0.59 -2.41 -9.28
CA ALA A 156 1.73 -2.58 -8.37
C ALA A 156 2.69 -3.68 -8.85
N SER A 157 2.19 -4.72 -9.53
CA SER A 157 2.96 -5.86 -10.02
C SER A 157 4.06 -5.45 -11.01
N ALA A 158 3.82 -4.40 -11.81
CA ALA A 158 4.82 -3.84 -12.72
C ALA A 158 6.08 -3.35 -11.98
N TYR A 159 5.95 -2.97 -10.71
CA TYR A 159 7.02 -2.49 -9.85
C TYR A 159 7.61 -3.55 -8.92
N GLY A 160 7.20 -4.81 -9.06
CA GLY A 160 7.66 -5.90 -8.19
C GLY A 160 7.02 -5.92 -6.81
N ILE A 161 5.82 -5.35 -6.68
CA ILE A 161 5.02 -5.31 -5.45
C ILE A 161 3.74 -6.11 -5.68
N ALA A 162 3.37 -6.96 -4.72
CA ALA A 162 2.07 -7.61 -4.67
C ALA A 162 1.22 -7.02 -3.56
N ILE A 163 0.01 -6.58 -3.92
CA ILE A 163 -1.02 -6.15 -2.97
C ILE A 163 -1.97 -7.34 -2.79
N LEU A 164 -2.11 -7.82 -1.56
CA LEU A 164 -2.92 -8.99 -1.25
C LEU A 164 -4.34 -8.62 -0.85
N ASP A 165 -4.48 -7.52 -0.12
CA ASP A 165 -5.78 -7.07 0.37
C ASP A 165 -5.77 -5.56 0.59
N VAL A 166 -6.87 -4.89 0.26
CA VAL A 166 -7.10 -3.47 0.55
C VAL A 166 -8.45 -3.38 1.27
N ARG A 167 -8.47 -2.70 2.41
CA ARG A 167 -9.69 -2.52 3.21
C ARG A 167 -9.85 -1.08 3.66
N ILE A 168 -11.09 -0.62 3.65
CA ILE A 168 -11.46 0.63 4.29
C ILE A 168 -11.58 0.37 5.80
N LYS A 169 -10.90 1.14 6.63
CA LYS A 169 -11.07 1.12 8.08
C LYS A 169 -12.30 1.93 8.48
N ARG A 170 -12.35 3.16 7.99
CA ARG A 170 -13.35 4.16 8.32
C ARG A 170 -13.77 4.93 7.07
N ALA A 171 -15.04 5.22 6.97
CA ALA A 171 -15.61 6.08 5.94
C ALA A 171 -16.62 7.01 6.65
N ASP A 172 -16.18 8.20 6.99
CA ASP A 172 -16.96 9.17 7.74
C ASP A 172 -17.35 10.34 6.82
N LEU A 173 -18.44 11.00 7.18
CA LEU A 173 -18.78 12.29 6.60
C LEU A 173 -17.98 13.39 7.32
N PRO A 174 -17.46 14.41 6.62
CA PRO A 174 -16.89 15.58 7.28
C PRO A 174 -17.89 16.21 8.25
N GLU A 175 -17.45 16.56 9.46
CA GLU A 175 -18.32 17.09 10.54
C GLU A 175 -19.20 18.27 10.10
N GLN A 176 -18.71 19.09 9.18
CA GLN A 176 -19.43 20.24 8.67
C GLN A 176 -20.69 19.87 7.89
N ASN A 177 -20.72 18.71 7.26
CA ASN A 177 -21.81 18.26 6.38
C ASN A 177 -22.69 17.18 7.04
N GLU A 178 -22.24 16.57 8.12
CA GLU A 178 -22.86 15.42 8.76
C GLU A 178 -24.34 15.69 9.10
N LYS A 179 -24.63 16.76 9.84
CA LYS A 179 -26.00 17.12 10.26
C LYS A 179 -26.94 17.40 9.07
N ALA A 180 -26.43 18.10 8.05
CA ALA A 180 -27.25 18.42 6.88
C ALA A 180 -27.54 17.19 6.01
N VAL A 181 -26.58 16.28 5.87
CA VAL A 181 -26.73 15.03 5.13
C VAL A 181 -27.71 14.10 5.87
N PHE A 182 -27.58 13.91 7.17
CA PHE A 182 -28.50 13.08 7.95
C PHE A 182 -29.92 13.64 7.93
N ALA A 183 -30.12 14.94 8.09
CA ALA A 183 -31.45 15.56 8.00
C ALA A 183 -32.11 15.33 6.63
N ARG A 184 -31.32 15.45 5.55
CA ARG A 184 -31.81 15.17 4.17
C ARG A 184 -32.16 13.69 3.97
N MET A 185 -31.30 12.78 4.43
CA MET A 185 -31.56 11.35 4.38
C MET A 185 -32.81 10.95 5.15
N GLN A 186 -33.03 11.52 6.33
CA GLN A 186 -34.22 11.30 7.13
C GLN A 186 -35.49 11.79 6.40
N ALA A 187 -35.47 13.00 5.87
CA ALA A 187 -36.59 13.55 5.09
C ALA A 187 -36.90 12.71 3.84
N GLU A 188 -35.87 12.21 3.15
CA GLU A 188 -36.02 11.35 1.99
C GLU A 188 -36.66 9.99 2.36
N ARG A 189 -36.19 9.37 3.44
CA ARG A 189 -36.77 8.12 3.96
C ARG A 189 -38.22 8.31 4.40
N GLU A 190 -38.56 9.43 5.04
CA GLU A 190 -39.95 9.74 5.41
C GLU A 190 -40.82 9.92 4.17
N ARG A 191 -40.31 10.58 3.12
CA ARG A 191 -41.02 10.76 1.85
C ARG A 191 -41.28 9.41 1.18
N GLN A 192 -40.30 8.55 1.06
CA GLN A 192 -40.42 7.20 0.50
C GLN A 192 -41.41 6.36 1.30
N ALA A 193 -41.35 6.39 2.64
CA ALA A 193 -42.29 5.68 3.49
C ALA A 193 -43.73 6.16 3.33
N LYS A 194 -43.93 7.48 3.16
CA LYS A 194 -45.27 8.03 2.86
C LYS A 194 -45.77 7.59 1.49
N GLN A 195 -44.92 7.59 0.48
CA GLN A 195 -45.26 7.14 -0.86
C GLN A 195 -45.64 5.67 -0.87
N TYR A 196 -44.85 4.77 -0.29
CA TYR A 196 -45.23 3.35 -0.19
C TYR A 196 -46.52 3.11 0.56
N ARG A 197 -46.81 3.85 1.64
CA ARG A 197 -48.10 3.76 2.36
C ARG A 197 -49.27 4.22 1.51
N ALA A 198 -49.09 5.26 0.70
CA ALA A 198 -50.10 5.76 -0.20
C ALA A 198 -50.40 4.75 -1.33
N GLU A 199 -49.35 4.16 -1.93
CA GLU A 199 -49.50 3.12 -2.95
C GLU A 199 -50.23 1.88 -2.42
N VAL A 200 -49.87 1.39 -1.24
CA VAL A 200 -50.52 0.26 -0.57
C VAL A 200 -51.99 0.58 -0.23
N ALA A 201 -52.28 1.81 0.23
CA ALA A 201 -53.63 2.24 0.54
C ALA A 201 -54.49 2.34 -0.72
N GLU A 202 -53.96 2.85 -1.83
CA GLU A 202 -54.63 2.89 -3.13
C GLU A 202 -54.93 1.48 -3.64
N GLU A 203 -54.01 0.56 -3.58
CA GLU A 203 -54.15 -0.82 -4.00
C GLU A 203 -55.18 -1.57 -3.13
N ALA A 204 -55.16 -1.37 -1.82
CA ALA A 204 -56.18 -1.92 -0.93
C ALA A 204 -57.58 -1.38 -1.22
N GLN A 205 -57.70 -0.11 -1.65
CA GLN A 205 -58.98 0.47 -2.03
C GLN A 205 -59.50 -0.05 -3.38
N LYS A 206 -58.62 -0.28 -4.35
CA LYS A 206 -58.94 -0.95 -5.62
C LYS A 206 -59.50 -2.37 -5.39
N ILE A 207 -58.78 -3.17 -4.58
CA ILE A 207 -59.25 -4.54 -4.27
C ILE A 207 -60.60 -4.54 -3.55
N ARG A 208 -60.86 -3.57 -2.65
CA ARG A 208 -62.14 -3.46 -1.95
C ARG A 208 -63.28 -3.01 -2.88
N SER A 209 -62.96 -2.28 -3.96
CA SER A 209 -63.99 -1.82 -4.92
C SER A 209 -64.30 -2.84 -5.99
N GLU A 210 -63.44 -3.85 -6.21
CA GLU A 210 -63.61 -4.95 -7.15
C GLU A 210 -64.27 -6.20 -6.53
N ALA A 211 -64.34 -6.25 -5.17
CA ALA A 211 -64.98 -7.32 -4.42
C ALA A 211 -66.42 -6.98 -4.02
#